data_6d58f3e675a64a5aea18ffeeca8d0517
#
_entry.id   6d58f3e675a64a5aea18ffeeca8d0517
#
_cell.length_a   1.000
_cell.length_b   1.000
_cell.length_c   1.000
_cell.angle_alpha   90.00
_cell.angle_beta   90.00
_cell.angle_gamma   90.00
#
_symmetry.space_group_name_H-M   'P 1'
#
loop_
_entity.id
_entity.type
_entity.pdbx_description
1 polymer ?
#
loop_
_entity_poly.entity_id
_entity_poly.type
_entity_poly.pdbx_seq_one_letter_code
_entity_poly.pdbx_strand_id
1 'polypeptide(L)'
;ECLEKLQHNREQVIMLKSTVPVGTTKNLAKKFNLKNLVHCPEFLTAANAKHDFVNADRTVIGSPYRIEGVEETYSEMAKELFKRVFPDIPVYTMTSCESEMVKYTANCFLATKVGFFNMIFMLGEKLGLNYNRVLAGVLSDPRIGKSHTAVPGPDGDYGFGGTCFPKDVNAMITTLQNNHISSYILESVWNDNMKYRTNWDWANNTSAVRANETR
;
A
#
# COMPACT_ATOMS: atom_id res chain seq x y z
N GLU A 1 -7.36 -21.59 -5.14
CA GLU A 1 -6.60 -22.55 -5.96
C GLU A 1 -5.18 -22.79 -5.43
N CYS A 2 -4.30 -21.77 -5.29
CA CYS A 2 -2.96 -21.96 -4.70
C CYS A 2 -3.03 -22.49 -3.26
N LEU A 3 -3.83 -21.85 -2.39
CA LEU A 3 -3.95 -22.23 -0.99
C LEU A 3 -4.60 -23.61 -0.77
N GLU A 4 -5.45 -24.06 -1.70
CA GLU A 4 -6.07 -25.39 -1.69
C GLU A 4 -5.06 -26.51 -1.93
N LYS A 5 -3.97 -26.21 -2.65
CA LYS A 5 -2.90 -27.16 -3.00
C LYS A 5 -1.78 -27.22 -1.96
N LEU A 6 -1.74 -26.24 -1.03
CA LEU A 6 -0.74 -26.22 0.02
C LEU A 6 -1.06 -27.25 1.09
N GLN A 7 -0.22 -28.28 1.20
CA GLN A 7 -0.31 -29.24 2.29
C GLN A 7 0.06 -28.55 3.62
N HIS A 8 -0.65 -28.91 4.68
CA HIS A 8 -0.44 -28.37 6.02
C HIS A 8 0.86 -28.90 6.63
N ASN A 9 1.99 -28.38 6.19
CA ASN A 9 3.24 -28.61 6.88
C ASN A 9 3.42 -27.57 8.00
N ARG A 10 3.39 -28.02 9.26
CA ARG A 10 3.51 -27.16 10.44
C ARG A 10 4.89 -26.49 10.60
N GLU A 11 5.87 -26.95 9.84
CA GLU A 11 7.23 -26.39 9.84
C GLU A 11 7.41 -25.25 8.83
N GLN A 12 6.37 -24.91 8.06
CA GLN A 12 6.41 -23.88 7.03
C GLN A 12 5.50 -22.71 7.39
N VAL A 13 5.94 -21.49 7.07
CA VAL A 13 5.13 -20.28 7.13
C VAL A 13 4.69 -19.91 5.72
N ILE A 14 3.40 -19.70 5.53
CA ILE A 14 2.82 -19.19 4.29
C ILE A 14 2.71 -17.67 4.42
N MET A 15 3.44 -16.93 3.60
CA MET A 15 3.41 -15.47 3.60
C MET A 15 2.55 -14.94 2.46
N LEU A 16 1.39 -14.37 2.78
CA LEU A 16 0.56 -13.64 1.81
C LEU A 16 1.16 -12.24 1.63
N LYS A 17 1.79 -11.99 0.49
CA LYS A 17 2.45 -10.72 0.18
C LYS A 17 1.59 -9.76 -0.63
N SER A 18 0.51 -10.25 -1.24
CA SER A 18 -0.40 -9.45 -2.05
C SER A 18 -1.16 -8.44 -1.19
N THR A 19 -1.39 -7.24 -1.72
CA THR A 19 -2.35 -6.29 -1.17
C THR A 19 -3.76 -6.87 -1.31
N VAL A 20 -4.45 -7.03 -0.21
CA VAL A 20 -5.78 -7.64 -0.13
C VAL A 20 -6.67 -6.81 0.80
N PRO A 21 -8.00 -6.80 0.60
CA PRO A 21 -8.94 -6.13 1.49
C PRO A 21 -8.79 -6.56 2.95
N VAL A 22 -9.06 -5.63 3.87
CA VAL A 22 -8.95 -5.87 5.32
C VAL A 22 -9.85 -7.04 5.74
N GLY A 23 -9.26 -7.99 6.48
CA GLY A 23 -9.92 -9.22 6.92
C GLY A 23 -9.70 -10.42 5.99
N THR A 24 -9.11 -10.23 4.81
CA THR A 24 -8.91 -11.31 3.81
C THR A 24 -8.05 -12.43 4.36
N THR A 25 -6.90 -12.13 4.96
CA THR A 25 -5.99 -13.17 5.50
C THR A 25 -6.67 -14.00 6.57
N LYS A 26 -7.41 -13.34 7.49
CA LYS A 26 -8.19 -14.03 8.53
C LYS A 26 -9.26 -14.94 7.95
N ASN A 27 -9.97 -14.47 6.92
CA ASN A 27 -11.01 -15.26 6.25
C ASN A 27 -10.42 -16.45 5.49
N LEU A 28 -9.29 -16.27 4.79
CA LEU A 28 -8.59 -17.35 4.11
C LEU A 28 -8.04 -18.39 5.11
N ALA A 29 -7.43 -17.94 6.20
CA ALA A 29 -6.94 -18.82 7.26
C ALA A 29 -8.07 -19.68 7.84
N LYS A 30 -9.23 -19.08 8.09
CA LYS A 30 -10.43 -19.81 8.56
C LYS A 30 -10.96 -20.76 7.48
N LYS A 31 -11.14 -20.28 6.24
CA LYS A 31 -11.72 -21.06 5.14
C LYS A 31 -10.92 -22.33 4.83
N PHE A 32 -9.59 -22.22 4.82
CA PHE A 32 -8.70 -23.32 4.47
C PHE A 32 -8.04 -23.99 5.68
N ASN A 33 -8.46 -23.65 6.90
CA ASN A 33 -7.89 -24.13 8.17
C ASN A 33 -6.33 -23.97 8.23
N LEU A 34 -5.82 -22.83 7.76
CA LEU A 34 -4.39 -22.54 7.70
C LEU A 34 -3.95 -21.79 8.97
N LYS A 35 -3.32 -22.50 9.91
CA LYS A 35 -2.74 -21.88 11.12
C LYS A 35 -1.45 -21.13 10.83
N ASN A 36 -0.74 -21.53 9.78
CA ASN A 36 0.58 -21.06 9.37
C ASN A 36 0.55 -19.95 8.30
N LEU A 37 -0.61 -19.36 8.03
CA LEU A 37 -0.75 -18.23 7.12
C LEU A 37 -0.49 -16.91 7.87
N VAL A 38 0.37 -16.05 7.34
CA VAL A 38 0.59 -14.69 7.80
C VAL A 38 0.48 -13.70 6.64
N HIS A 39 0.04 -12.48 6.91
CA HIS A 39 0.11 -11.37 5.95
C HIS A 39 1.45 -10.65 6.10
N CYS A 40 2.17 -10.48 5.00
CA CYS A 40 3.45 -9.78 4.98
C CYS A 40 3.50 -8.89 3.74
N PRO A 41 2.86 -7.69 3.77
CA PRO A 41 2.80 -6.80 2.62
C PRO A 41 4.19 -6.35 2.18
N GLU A 42 4.28 -5.92 0.94
CA GLU A 42 5.45 -5.27 0.39
C GLU A 42 5.21 -3.76 0.24
N PHE A 43 6.28 -2.96 0.27
CA PHE A 43 6.26 -1.51 0.11
C PHE A 43 7.22 -1.07 -1.01
N LEU A 44 7.28 -1.89 -2.07
CA LEU A 44 8.23 -1.74 -3.17
C LEU A 44 7.67 -0.80 -4.24
N THR A 45 8.57 -0.10 -4.93
CA THR A 45 8.25 0.56 -6.19
C THR A 45 8.50 -0.39 -7.36
N ALA A 46 7.61 -0.40 -8.36
CA ALA A 46 7.74 -1.32 -9.49
C ALA A 46 9.08 -1.17 -10.22
N ALA A 47 9.58 0.07 -10.35
CA ALA A 47 10.84 0.37 -11.02
C ALA A 47 12.09 -0.12 -10.25
N ASN A 48 12.03 -0.22 -8.92
CA ASN A 48 13.18 -0.53 -8.07
C ASN A 48 12.94 -1.71 -7.13
N ALA A 49 12.03 -2.62 -7.47
CA ALA A 49 11.53 -3.67 -6.56
C ALA A 49 12.64 -4.47 -5.85
N LYS A 50 13.69 -4.87 -6.58
CA LYS A 50 14.81 -5.60 -6.00
C LYS A 50 15.62 -4.75 -5.00
N HIS A 51 15.92 -3.51 -5.36
CA HIS A 51 16.63 -2.57 -4.49
C HIS A 51 15.80 -2.28 -3.23
N ASP A 52 14.51 -1.96 -3.39
CA ASP A 52 13.61 -1.63 -2.29
C ASP A 52 13.39 -2.82 -1.35
N PHE A 53 13.45 -4.05 -1.88
CA PHE A 53 13.34 -5.25 -1.04
C PHE A 53 14.57 -5.45 -0.14
N VAL A 54 15.77 -5.25 -0.70
CA VAL A 54 17.04 -5.44 0.05
C VAL A 54 17.28 -4.29 1.03
N ASN A 55 16.82 -3.08 0.70
CA ASN A 55 17.00 -1.86 1.50
C ASN A 55 15.67 -1.38 2.11
N ALA A 56 14.80 -2.31 2.50
CA ALA A 56 13.50 -1.95 3.06
C ALA A 56 13.65 -1.20 4.39
N ASP A 57 12.89 -0.13 4.57
CA ASP A 57 12.88 0.64 5.83
C ASP A 57 12.19 -0.12 6.97
N ARG A 58 11.37 -1.10 6.65
CA ARG A 58 10.59 -1.89 7.61
C ARG A 58 10.02 -3.16 6.99
N THR A 59 9.73 -4.13 7.85
CA THR A 59 8.89 -5.29 7.54
C THR A 59 7.66 -5.28 8.47
N VAL A 60 6.49 -5.60 7.92
CA VAL A 60 5.24 -5.75 8.68
C VAL A 60 4.76 -7.19 8.54
N ILE A 61 4.42 -7.83 9.66
CA ILE A 61 3.93 -9.21 9.69
C ILE A 61 2.63 -9.24 10.48
N GLY A 62 1.55 -9.70 9.84
CA GLY A 62 0.22 -9.81 10.42
C GLY A 62 -0.22 -11.24 10.62
N SER A 63 -0.57 -11.62 11.85
CA SER A 63 -1.15 -12.93 12.15
C SER A 63 -2.69 -12.89 12.08
N PRO A 64 -3.34 -13.88 11.47
CA PRO A 64 -4.80 -13.98 11.45
C PRO A 64 -5.40 -14.35 12.82
N TYR A 65 -4.59 -14.91 13.72
CA TYR A 65 -4.98 -15.37 15.04
C TYR A 65 -4.22 -14.60 16.11
N ARG A 66 -4.94 -13.84 16.91
CA ARG A 66 -4.41 -13.28 18.17
C ARG A 66 -4.92 -14.15 19.30
N ILE A 67 -4.05 -14.95 19.89
CA ILE A 67 -4.38 -15.76 21.07
C ILE A 67 -3.66 -15.10 22.24
N GLU A 68 -4.42 -14.49 23.16
CA GLU A 68 -3.85 -13.94 24.38
C GLU A 68 -3.10 -15.03 25.15
N GLY A 69 -1.82 -14.75 25.49
CA GLY A 69 -0.97 -15.65 26.26
C GLY A 69 -0.33 -16.81 25.49
N VAL A 70 -0.53 -16.91 24.17
CA VAL A 70 0.17 -17.86 23.30
C VAL A 70 1.07 -17.04 22.36
N GLU A 71 2.37 -17.32 22.37
CA GLU A 71 3.29 -16.79 21.35
C GLU A 71 2.77 -17.19 19.97
N GLU A 72 2.63 -16.20 19.10
CA GLU A 72 2.17 -16.41 17.73
C GLU A 72 3.29 -17.07 16.92
N THR A 73 3.43 -18.39 17.06
CA THR A 73 4.54 -19.18 16.55
C THR A 73 4.91 -18.86 15.10
N TYR A 74 3.91 -18.65 14.22
CA TYR A 74 4.19 -18.43 12.80
C TYR A 74 4.57 -16.98 12.47
N SER A 75 4.06 -15.99 13.18
CA SER A 75 4.54 -14.61 13.03
C SER A 75 5.93 -14.44 13.60
N GLU A 76 6.28 -15.11 14.70
CA GLU A 76 7.65 -15.12 15.22
C GLU A 76 8.62 -15.88 14.29
N MET A 77 8.24 -17.02 13.73
CA MET A 77 9.05 -17.71 12.71
C MET A 77 9.32 -16.81 11.49
N ALA A 78 8.31 -16.08 11.00
CA ALA A 78 8.48 -15.11 9.92
C ALA A 78 9.39 -13.96 10.33
N LYS A 79 9.24 -13.42 11.53
CA LYS A 79 10.07 -12.35 12.09
C LYS A 79 11.54 -12.78 12.24
N GLU A 80 11.77 -13.98 12.76
CA GLU A 80 13.13 -14.55 12.85
C GLU A 80 13.79 -14.71 11.48
N LEU A 81 13.05 -15.17 10.47
CA LEU A 81 13.53 -15.25 9.10
C LEU A 81 13.99 -13.87 8.59
N PHE A 82 13.16 -12.85 8.74
CA PHE A 82 13.51 -11.50 8.30
C PHE A 82 14.69 -10.92 9.09
N LYS A 83 14.74 -11.10 10.39
CA LYS A 83 15.86 -10.64 11.22
C LYS A 83 17.19 -11.34 10.90
N ARG A 84 17.13 -12.63 10.50
CA ARG A 84 18.32 -13.39 10.08
C ARG A 84 18.89 -12.88 8.76
N VAL A 85 18.03 -12.46 7.83
CA VAL A 85 18.45 -12.00 6.50
C VAL A 85 18.73 -10.49 6.50
N PHE A 86 17.96 -9.72 7.28
CA PHE A 86 17.99 -8.26 7.36
C PHE A 86 18.01 -7.82 8.83
N PRO A 87 19.13 -7.97 9.54
CA PRO A 87 19.19 -7.77 11.00
C PRO A 87 18.83 -6.35 11.46
N ASP A 88 19.14 -5.36 10.64
CA ASP A 88 18.96 -3.93 10.97
C ASP A 88 17.58 -3.41 10.59
N ILE A 89 16.79 -4.16 9.84
CA ILE A 89 15.45 -3.72 9.42
C ILE A 89 14.44 -3.96 10.56
N PRO A 90 13.72 -2.93 11.02
CA PRO A 90 12.69 -3.09 12.03
C PRO A 90 11.54 -3.97 11.54
N VAL A 91 11.14 -4.93 12.37
CA VAL A 91 10.02 -5.83 12.09
C VAL A 91 8.88 -5.52 13.06
N TYR A 92 7.72 -5.15 12.51
CA TYR A 92 6.49 -4.88 13.24
C TYR A 92 5.55 -6.07 13.15
N THR A 93 5.15 -6.63 14.30
CA THR A 93 4.16 -7.71 14.39
C THR A 93 2.82 -7.17 14.87
N MET A 94 1.74 -7.63 14.25
CA MET A 94 0.38 -7.17 14.53
C MET A 94 -0.65 -8.20 14.06
N THR A 95 -1.95 -7.91 14.17
CA THR A 95 -2.98 -8.74 13.53
C THR A 95 -2.95 -8.58 12.00
N SER A 96 -3.43 -9.58 11.27
CA SER A 96 -3.47 -9.51 9.81
C SER A 96 -4.35 -8.37 9.30
N CYS A 97 -5.45 -8.06 10.00
CA CYS A 97 -6.31 -6.92 9.65
C CYS A 97 -5.57 -5.59 9.80
N GLU A 98 -4.77 -5.43 10.85
CA GLU A 98 -3.93 -4.24 11.04
C GLU A 98 -2.85 -4.15 9.96
N SER A 99 -2.19 -5.26 9.63
CA SER A 99 -1.17 -5.32 8.58
C SER A 99 -1.74 -4.99 7.18
N GLU A 100 -2.94 -5.49 6.87
CA GLU A 100 -3.67 -5.16 5.65
C GLU A 100 -4.03 -3.66 5.62
N MET A 101 -4.49 -3.09 6.74
CA MET A 101 -4.79 -1.66 6.88
C MET A 101 -3.53 -0.80 6.72
N VAL A 102 -2.38 -1.20 7.27
CA VAL A 102 -1.09 -0.47 7.12
C VAL A 102 -0.76 -0.28 5.64
N LYS A 103 -0.91 -1.32 4.80
CA LYS A 103 -0.62 -1.23 3.36
C LYS A 103 -1.53 -0.22 2.67
N TYR A 104 -2.83 -0.31 2.89
CA TYR A 104 -3.79 0.63 2.29
C TYR A 104 -3.58 2.06 2.77
N THR A 105 -3.37 2.25 4.08
CA THR A 105 -3.14 3.59 4.65
C THR A 105 -1.91 4.25 4.03
N ALA A 106 -0.80 3.51 3.92
CA ALA A 106 0.43 4.04 3.31
C ALA A 106 0.20 4.45 1.85
N ASN A 107 -0.40 3.58 1.04
CA ASN A 107 -0.59 3.86 -0.38
C ASN A 107 -1.60 4.99 -0.62
N CYS A 108 -2.71 5.04 0.13
CA CYS A 108 -3.70 6.11 0.01
C CYS A 108 -3.15 7.46 0.48
N PHE A 109 -2.34 7.49 1.55
CA PHE A 109 -1.67 8.71 1.99
C PHE A 109 -0.69 9.23 0.93
N LEU A 110 0.12 8.35 0.35
CA LEU A 110 1.08 8.75 -0.69
C LEU A 110 0.37 9.22 -1.97
N ALA A 111 -0.72 8.57 -2.38
CA ALA A 111 -1.56 9.02 -3.49
C ALA A 111 -2.18 10.40 -3.21
N THR A 112 -2.68 10.64 -2.00
CA THR A 112 -3.19 11.94 -1.56
C THR A 112 -2.10 13.01 -1.63
N LYS A 113 -0.89 12.68 -1.20
CA LYS A 113 0.26 13.58 -1.27
C LYS A 113 0.61 13.96 -2.72
N VAL A 114 0.62 12.98 -3.65
CA VAL A 114 0.80 13.25 -5.08
C VAL A 114 -0.30 14.18 -5.60
N GLY A 115 -1.57 13.89 -5.32
CA GLY A 115 -2.69 14.75 -5.72
C GLY A 115 -2.56 16.18 -5.21
N PHE A 116 -2.21 16.33 -3.92
CA PHE A 116 -2.00 17.64 -3.32
C PHE A 116 -0.90 18.44 -4.01
N PHE A 117 0.28 17.84 -4.24
CA PHE A 117 1.38 18.55 -4.90
C PHE A 117 1.11 18.84 -6.37
N ASN A 118 0.34 18.01 -7.08
CA ASN A 118 -0.12 18.33 -8.43
C ASN A 118 -1.07 19.54 -8.43
N MET A 119 -1.99 19.64 -7.48
CA MET A 119 -2.86 20.82 -7.33
C MET A 119 -2.04 22.10 -7.09
N ILE A 120 -1.03 22.05 -6.21
CA ILE A 120 -0.13 23.20 -5.95
C ILE A 120 0.69 23.55 -7.20
N PHE A 121 1.17 22.56 -7.94
CA PHE A 121 1.86 22.76 -9.22
C PHE A 121 0.97 23.51 -10.21
N MET A 122 -0.25 23.02 -10.44
CA MET A 122 -1.20 23.64 -11.39
C MET A 122 -1.56 25.09 -11.00
N LEU A 123 -1.70 25.36 -9.70
CA LEU A 123 -1.91 26.73 -9.22
C LEU A 123 -0.66 27.60 -9.47
N GLY A 124 0.52 27.05 -9.21
CA GLY A 124 1.80 27.73 -9.47
C GLY A 124 1.96 28.15 -10.93
N GLU A 125 1.67 27.24 -11.86
CA GLU A 125 1.69 27.53 -13.31
C GLU A 125 0.74 28.69 -13.67
N LYS A 126 -0.48 28.68 -13.14
CA LYS A 126 -1.46 29.76 -13.40
C LYS A 126 -1.03 31.11 -12.85
N LEU A 127 -0.28 31.13 -11.76
CA LEU A 127 0.20 32.33 -11.10
C LEU A 127 1.61 32.76 -11.58
N GLY A 128 2.22 32.03 -12.52
CA GLY A 128 3.58 32.29 -13.01
C GLY A 128 4.67 32.08 -11.96
N LEU A 129 4.44 31.16 -11.01
CA LEU A 129 5.38 30.83 -9.93
C LEU A 129 6.33 29.70 -10.34
N ASN A 130 7.54 29.74 -9.82
CA ASN A 130 8.47 28.63 -9.98
C ASN A 130 8.20 27.55 -8.94
N TYR A 131 7.59 26.45 -9.38
CA TYR A 131 7.23 25.33 -8.50
C TYR A 131 8.42 24.78 -7.71
N ASN A 132 9.60 24.64 -8.33
CA ASN A 132 10.78 24.11 -7.65
C ASN A 132 11.25 25.00 -6.49
N ARG A 133 11.10 26.33 -6.63
CA ARG A 133 11.39 27.27 -5.53
C ARG A 133 10.37 27.16 -4.40
N VAL A 134 9.09 27.04 -4.75
CA VAL A 134 8.02 26.81 -3.77
C VAL A 134 8.27 25.50 -3.04
N LEU A 135 8.53 24.43 -3.79
CA LEU A 135 8.78 23.10 -3.24
C LEU A 135 10.01 23.09 -2.31
N ALA A 136 11.10 23.74 -2.69
CA ALA A 136 12.29 23.84 -1.84
C ALA A 136 11.96 24.51 -0.48
N GLY A 137 11.16 25.58 -0.50
CA GLY A 137 10.69 26.23 0.72
C GLY A 137 9.80 25.31 1.58
N VAL A 138 8.86 24.59 0.95
CA VAL A 138 7.98 23.66 1.64
C VAL A 138 8.77 22.50 2.25
N LEU A 139 9.74 21.94 1.53
CA LEU A 139 10.56 20.80 1.98
C LEU A 139 11.61 21.17 3.02
N SER A 140 11.80 22.46 3.33
CA SER A 140 12.61 22.89 4.48
C SER A 140 11.96 22.49 5.82
N ASP A 141 10.66 22.19 5.83
CA ASP A 141 9.99 21.56 6.96
C ASP A 141 10.13 20.02 6.88
N PRO A 142 10.91 19.40 7.79
CA PRO A 142 11.17 17.96 7.74
C PRO A 142 9.91 17.09 7.91
N ARG A 143 8.83 17.63 8.46
CA ARG A 143 7.55 16.93 8.64
C ARG A 143 6.88 16.61 7.30
N ILE A 144 7.17 17.37 6.25
CA ILE A 144 6.58 17.18 4.92
C ILE A 144 7.22 15.96 4.22
N GLY A 145 8.54 15.83 4.27
CA GLY A 145 9.30 14.76 3.60
C GLY A 145 9.27 14.87 2.06
N LYS A 146 10.36 14.50 1.40
CA LYS A 146 10.58 14.72 -0.04
C LYS A 146 9.84 13.74 -0.95
N SER A 147 9.57 12.52 -0.50
CA SER A 147 8.95 11.50 -1.35
C SER A 147 7.58 11.93 -1.89
N HIS A 148 7.25 11.59 -3.14
CA HIS A 148 5.94 11.83 -3.75
C HIS A 148 5.53 13.32 -3.88
N THR A 149 6.52 14.20 -4.06
CA THR A 149 6.31 15.65 -4.24
C THR A 149 6.73 16.16 -5.61
N ALA A 150 7.37 15.31 -6.43
CA ALA A 150 7.78 15.70 -7.79
C ALA A 150 6.55 15.82 -8.71
N VAL A 151 6.52 16.91 -9.49
CA VAL A 151 5.53 17.13 -10.54
C VAL A 151 6.28 17.69 -11.77
N PRO A 152 6.19 17.04 -12.95
CA PRO A 152 5.54 15.73 -13.16
C PRO A 152 6.18 14.60 -12.37
N GLY A 153 5.49 13.46 -12.30
CA GLY A 153 5.95 12.26 -11.64
C GLY A 153 7.17 11.61 -12.33
N PRO A 154 7.74 10.53 -11.76
CA PRO A 154 8.90 9.83 -12.33
C PRO A 154 8.66 9.25 -13.73
N ASP A 155 7.40 9.02 -14.08
CA ASP A 155 6.94 8.54 -15.39
C ASP A 155 6.73 9.66 -16.41
N GLY A 156 6.97 10.92 -16.03
CA GLY A 156 6.82 12.11 -16.85
C GLY A 156 5.38 12.63 -16.97
N ASP A 157 4.39 11.99 -16.31
CA ASP A 157 2.99 12.40 -16.34
C ASP A 157 2.57 13.06 -14.99
N TYR A 158 1.41 13.67 -15.00
CA TYR A 158 0.81 14.27 -13.80
C TYR A 158 0.04 13.22 -12.99
N GLY A 159 -0.21 13.54 -11.72
CA GLY A 159 -0.92 12.62 -10.84
C GLY A 159 -0.14 11.34 -10.55
N PHE A 160 -0.88 10.27 -10.26
CA PHE A 160 -0.32 8.95 -10.01
C PHE A 160 -0.92 7.91 -10.96
N GLY A 161 -0.08 6.99 -11.40
CA GLY A 161 -0.42 5.86 -12.28
C GLY A 161 0.06 4.54 -11.72
N GLY A 162 0.32 3.60 -12.62
CA GLY A 162 0.67 2.23 -12.26
C GLY A 162 -0.52 1.47 -11.70
N THR A 163 -0.25 0.33 -11.09
CA THR A 163 -1.31 -0.57 -10.61
C THR A 163 -1.64 -0.40 -9.14
N CYS A 164 -0.72 0.13 -8.32
CA CYS A 164 -0.86 0.13 -6.87
C CYS A 164 -1.80 1.23 -6.38
N PHE A 165 -1.46 2.50 -6.62
CA PHE A 165 -2.24 3.63 -6.11
C PHE A 165 -3.67 3.68 -6.64
N PRO A 166 -3.91 3.55 -7.97
CA PRO A 166 -5.27 3.53 -8.51
C PRO A 166 -6.14 2.45 -7.88
N LYS A 167 -5.62 1.23 -7.80
CA LYS A 167 -6.32 0.09 -7.20
C LYS A 167 -6.60 0.30 -5.71
N ASP A 168 -5.60 0.75 -4.94
CA ASP A 168 -5.70 0.82 -3.49
C ASP A 168 -6.58 2.01 -3.03
N VAL A 169 -6.52 3.14 -3.74
CA VAL A 169 -7.42 4.29 -3.50
C VAL A 169 -8.88 3.88 -3.70
N ASN A 170 -9.19 3.25 -4.84
CA ASN A 170 -10.56 2.82 -5.12
C ASN A 170 -11.06 1.75 -4.15
N ALA A 171 -10.20 0.78 -3.79
CA ALA A 171 -10.55 -0.23 -2.80
C ALA A 171 -10.81 0.38 -1.41
N MET A 172 -10.02 1.39 -1.01
CA MET A 172 -10.22 2.09 0.26
C MET A 172 -11.50 2.94 0.24
N ILE A 173 -11.80 3.66 -0.87
CA ILE A 173 -13.08 4.37 -1.04
C ILE A 173 -14.25 3.41 -0.81
N THR A 174 -14.26 2.28 -1.50
CA THR A 174 -15.30 1.25 -1.36
C THR A 174 -15.38 0.72 0.08
N THR A 175 -14.23 0.48 0.72
CA THR A 175 -14.17 0.00 2.10
C THR A 175 -14.78 1.02 3.06
N LEU A 176 -14.45 2.31 2.93
CA LEU A 176 -15.01 3.38 3.75
C LEU A 176 -16.53 3.49 3.57
N GLN A 177 -17.01 3.48 2.32
CA GLN A 177 -18.43 3.55 1.99
C GLN A 177 -19.21 2.37 2.58
N ASN A 178 -18.69 1.14 2.45
CA ASN A 178 -19.31 -0.06 3.03
C ASN A 178 -19.37 -0.03 4.56
N ASN A 179 -18.52 0.75 5.21
CA ASN A 179 -18.53 0.97 6.66
C ASN A 179 -19.18 2.28 7.08
N HIS A 180 -19.91 2.94 6.18
CA HIS A 180 -20.60 4.23 6.44
C HIS A 180 -19.67 5.35 6.93
N ILE A 181 -18.41 5.33 6.47
CA ILE A 181 -17.40 6.36 6.76
C ILE A 181 -17.24 7.24 5.51
N SER A 182 -17.14 8.56 5.72
CA SER A 182 -16.92 9.51 4.63
C SER A 182 -15.61 9.23 3.88
N SER A 183 -15.69 9.15 2.55
CA SER A 183 -14.58 8.90 1.64
C SER A 183 -14.18 10.15 0.81
N TYR A 184 -14.75 11.31 1.09
CA TYR A 184 -14.62 12.53 0.26
C TYR A 184 -13.15 12.94 -0.02
N ILE A 185 -12.24 12.77 0.92
CA ILE A 185 -10.82 13.09 0.70
C ILE A 185 -10.26 12.24 -0.45
N LEU A 186 -10.45 10.93 -0.39
CA LEU A 186 -9.92 10.01 -1.40
C LEU A 186 -10.68 10.12 -2.73
N GLU A 187 -11.99 10.37 -2.69
CA GLU A 187 -12.79 10.64 -3.88
C GLU A 187 -12.32 11.90 -4.61
N SER A 188 -12.03 12.97 -3.87
CA SER A 188 -11.48 14.20 -4.47
C SER A 188 -10.11 13.97 -5.08
N VAL A 189 -9.23 13.27 -4.39
CA VAL A 189 -7.89 12.89 -4.89
C VAL A 189 -8.01 12.05 -6.16
N TRP A 190 -8.91 11.08 -6.18
CA TRP A 190 -9.16 10.24 -7.37
C TRP A 190 -9.69 11.07 -8.53
N ASN A 191 -10.69 11.91 -8.30
CA ASN A 191 -11.31 12.75 -9.33
C ASN A 191 -10.31 13.75 -9.93
N ASP A 192 -9.44 14.33 -9.12
CA ASP A 192 -8.39 15.22 -9.62
C ASP A 192 -7.30 14.44 -10.38
N ASN A 193 -6.94 13.24 -9.92
CA ASN A 193 -6.02 12.38 -10.66
C ASN A 193 -6.56 12.07 -12.08
N MET A 194 -7.85 11.76 -12.19
CA MET A 194 -8.50 11.51 -13.49
C MET A 194 -8.50 12.72 -14.41
N LYS A 195 -8.43 13.96 -13.88
CA LYS A 195 -8.34 15.19 -14.68
C LYS A 195 -6.90 15.53 -15.09
N TYR A 196 -5.93 15.30 -14.20
CA TYR A 196 -4.55 15.73 -14.43
C TYR A 196 -3.76 14.72 -15.25
N ARG A 197 -4.02 13.43 -15.06
CA ARG A 197 -3.27 12.37 -15.71
C ARG A 197 -3.71 12.19 -17.17
N THR A 198 -2.72 12.09 -18.08
CA THR A 198 -2.97 11.91 -19.50
C THR A 198 -2.97 10.44 -19.91
N ASN A 199 -2.17 9.60 -19.24
CA ASN A 199 -2.08 8.17 -19.52
C ASN A 199 -2.67 7.36 -18.33
N TRP A 200 -3.81 6.71 -18.57
CA TRP A 200 -4.48 5.83 -17.60
C TRP A 200 -3.96 4.38 -17.76
N ASP A 201 -2.68 4.19 -17.46
CA ASP A 201 -1.97 2.93 -17.63
C ASP A 201 -2.55 1.77 -16.81
N TRP A 202 -3.25 2.06 -15.72
CA TRP A 202 -4.00 1.06 -14.93
C TRP A 202 -5.24 0.51 -15.66
N ALA A 203 -5.81 1.21 -16.65
CA ALA A 203 -7.03 0.79 -17.32
C ALA A 203 -6.84 -0.53 -18.10
N ASN A 204 -5.61 -0.83 -18.51
CA ASN A 204 -5.25 -2.06 -19.18
C ASN A 204 -4.89 -3.21 -18.22
N ASN A 205 -4.92 -2.96 -16.90
CA ASN A 205 -4.57 -3.95 -15.91
C ASN A 205 -5.84 -4.53 -15.27
N THR A 206 -6.14 -5.79 -15.56
CA THR A 206 -7.35 -6.48 -15.08
C THR A 206 -7.48 -6.49 -13.56
N SER A 207 -6.38 -6.43 -12.81
CA SER A 207 -6.41 -6.35 -11.35
C SER A 207 -6.79 -4.96 -10.83
N ALA A 208 -6.51 -3.90 -11.59
CA ALA A 208 -6.91 -2.52 -11.25
C ALA A 208 -8.34 -2.19 -11.73
N VAL A 209 -8.78 -2.80 -12.82
CA VAL A 209 -10.11 -2.57 -13.44
C VAL A 209 -11.23 -3.25 -12.65
N ARG A 210 -11.01 -4.45 -12.10
CA ARG A 210 -12.02 -5.17 -11.30
C ARG A 210 -12.53 -4.42 -10.07
N ALA A 211 -11.76 -3.49 -9.54
CA ALA A 211 -12.21 -2.63 -8.44
C ALA A 211 -13.22 -1.55 -8.90
N ASN A 212 -13.30 -1.26 -10.20
CA ASN A 212 -14.19 -0.25 -10.77
C ASN A 212 -15.47 -0.84 -11.40
N GLU A 213 -15.53 -2.15 -11.63
CA GLU A 213 -16.70 -2.83 -12.22
C GLU A 213 -17.83 -3.12 -11.24
N THR A 214 -17.66 -2.81 -9.98
CA THR A 214 -18.68 -2.97 -8.92
C THR A 214 -19.38 -1.64 -8.58
N ARG A 215 -19.74 -0.88 -9.61
CA ARG A 215 -20.69 0.26 -9.47
C ARG A 215 -22.01 -0.07 -10.11
#